data_380e76f75dadc135f830cdf206ee0033
#
_entry.id   380e76f75dadc135f830cdf206ee0033
#
_cell.length_a   1.000
_cell.length_b   1.000
_cell.length_c   1.000
_cell.angle_alpha   90.00
_cell.angle_beta   90.00
_cell.angle_gamma   90.00
#
_symmetry.space_group_name_H-M   'P 1'
#
loop_
_entity.id
_entity.type
_entity.pdbx_description
1 polymer ?
#
loop_
_entity_poly.entity_id
_entity_poly.type
_entity_poly.pdbx_seq_one_letter_code
_entity_poly.pdbx_strand_id
1 'polypeptide(L)'
;MALSWNEIKDRALKFSKEWAGESRERAEKDTFWNEFFHVFGITRRRLASFEEPVKKLNHQQGFIDLFWKGTLLVEHKSKGKSLDAAFEQATDYFSGIQEHELPKYVLVSDFERFRLYDLDEKEQHEFKISDFHKHVKLFGFMAGYQKRSFKDEDPVNIKAAELMGKLHDQLKESGYEGHALEVFLVRLLFCLFADDTGIFEKDTFKEFIELKTHEDGSNLGALLAQFFQVLNTTATKRQHNLDADLAAFPYVNGKLFEEALPIAAFDSGMRDILLACSALDWGKISPAIFGSMFQSVMKPEERRNLGAHYTSEKNIMKLIKPLFLDELHEEFQKVKGNMNRLNEFLKKLGQLKFLDPACGCGNFLIISYRELRLLELEVLKVLYGKQQVIGIDHIMNIDVDQFYGIEIDEFPARIAEVAMWLMDHQMNLLISEAFGLYYAR
;
A
#
# COMPACT_ATOMS: atom_id res chain seq x y z
N MET A 1 15.16 4.56 5.97
CA MET A 1 15.35 4.83 4.53
C MET A 1 15.16 3.53 3.79
N ALA A 2 14.22 3.47 2.86
CA ALA A 2 14.03 2.30 2.02
C ALA A 2 15.30 2.04 1.17
N LEU A 3 15.69 0.79 1.07
CA LEU A 3 16.91 0.39 0.36
C LEU A 3 16.62 0.26 -1.14
N SER A 4 17.58 0.60 -2.00
CA SER A 4 17.49 0.33 -3.42
C SER A 4 17.60 -1.17 -3.73
N TRP A 5 17.04 -1.64 -4.85
CA TRP A 5 17.17 -3.05 -5.27
C TRP A 5 18.61 -3.51 -5.42
N ASN A 6 19.53 -2.62 -5.81
CA ASN A 6 20.94 -2.97 -5.94
C ASN A 6 21.56 -3.21 -4.55
N GLU A 7 21.22 -2.37 -3.59
CA GLU A 7 21.68 -2.53 -2.21
C GLU A 7 21.10 -3.80 -1.55
N ILE A 8 19.81 -4.08 -1.78
CA ILE A 8 19.18 -5.33 -1.33
C ILE A 8 19.86 -6.54 -1.95
N LYS A 9 20.20 -6.51 -3.26
CA LYS A 9 20.93 -7.60 -3.92
C LYS A 9 22.32 -7.81 -3.34
N ASP A 10 23.06 -6.74 -3.06
CA ASP A 10 24.39 -6.83 -2.47
C ASP A 10 24.33 -7.40 -1.05
N ARG A 11 23.36 -6.99 -0.25
CA ARG A 11 23.11 -7.55 1.08
C ARG A 11 22.71 -9.03 1.02
N ALA A 12 21.82 -9.40 0.08
CA ALA A 12 21.40 -10.78 -0.14
C ALA A 12 22.58 -11.67 -0.56
N LEU A 13 23.50 -11.16 -1.37
CA LEU A 13 24.72 -11.90 -1.76
C LEU A 13 25.66 -12.13 -0.57
N LYS A 14 25.81 -11.14 0.32
CA LYS A 14 26.58 -11.29 1.55
C LYS A 14 25.93 -12.32 2.47
N PHE A 15 24.65 -12.18 2.75
CA PHE A 15 23.84 -13.13 3.53
C PHE A 15 24.00 -14.56 3.00
N SER A 16 23.86 -14.76 1.68
CA SER A 16 24.00 -16.08 1.07
C SER A 16 25.38 -16.71 1.29
N LYS A 17 26.45 -15.90 1.33
CA LYS A 17 27.82 -16.36 1.57
C LYS A 17 28.05 -16.70 3.05
N GLU A 18 27.52 -15.91 3.96
CA GLU A 18 27.66 -16.07 5.41
C GLU A 18 26.95 -17.33 5.89
N TRP A 19 25.78 -17.61 5.34
CA TRP A 19 24.96 -18.76 5.72
C TRP A 19 25.17 -20.02 4.85
N ALA A 20 26.12 -19.98 3.92
CA ALA A 20 26.44 -21.13 3.08
C ALA A 20 27.01 -22.29 3.94
N GLY A 21 26.24 -23.38 4.02
CA GLY A 21 26.66 -24.60 4.75
C GLY A 21 26.18 -24.69 6.20
N GLU A 22 25.46 -23.69 6.72
CA GLU A 22 24.88 -23.78 8.06
C GLU A 22 23.77 -24.85 8.10
N SER A 23 23.63 -25.55 9.24
CA SER A 23 22.68 -26.64 9.43
C SER A 23 22.09 -26.74 10.84
N ARG A 24 22.57 -25.92 11.81
CA ARG A 24 22.19 -25.96 13.21
C ARG A 24 20.93 -25.15 13.50
N GLU A 25 19.78 -25.76 13.26
CA GLU A 25 18.47 -25.13 13.41
C GLU A 25 18.27 -24.44 14.77
N ARG A 26 18.45 -25.18 15.88
CA ARG A 26 18.16 -24.65 17.22
C ARG A 26 19.10 -23.55 17.70
N ALA A 27 20.33 -23.51 17.21
CA ALA A 27 21.30 -22.53 17.65
C ALA A 27 21.26 -21.24 16.84
N GLU A 28 20.90 -21.32 15.55
CA GLU A 28 21.12 -20.24 14.60
C GLU A 28 19.83 -19.72 13.94
N LYS A 29 18.66 -20.35 14.15
CA LYS A 29 17.40 -19.99 13.52
C LYS A 29 17.06 -18.50 13.70
N ASP A 30 17.13 -18.00 14.92
CA ASP A 30 16.76 -16.63 15.24
C ASP A 30 17.73 -15.61 14.62
N THR A 31 19.03 -15.92 14.65
CA THR A 31 20.05 -15.08 14.01
C THR A 31 19.87 -15.04 12.51
N PHE A 32 19.63 -16.21 11.89
CA PHE A 32 19.37 -16.34 10.46
C PHE A 32 18.21 -15.45 10.00
N TRP A 33 17.06 -15.50 10.69
CA TRP A 33 15.92 -14.69 10.34
C TRP A 33 16.11 -13.21 10.64
N ASN A 34 16.80 -12.85 11.71
CA ASN A 34 17.16 -11.45 11.97
C ASN A 34 18.01 -10.86 10.85
N GLU A 35 19.00 -11.59 10.37
CA GLU A 35 19.87 -11.17 9.28
C GLU A 35 19.14 -11.19 7.93
N PHE A 36 18.25 -12.17 7.70
CA PHE A 36 17.38 -12.20 6.52
C PHE A 36 16.54 -10.92 6.41
N PHE A 37 15.88 -10.49 7.48
CA PHE A 37 15.12 -9.23 7.50
C PHE A 37 16.04 -8.02 7.30
N HIS A 38 17.24 -8.06 7.84
CA HIS A 38 18.20 -6.97 7.67
C HIS A 38 18.65 -6.78 6.21
N VAL A 39 18.60 -7.81 5.37
CA VAL A 39 18.80 -7.69 3.91
C VAL A 39 17.88 -6.64 3.31
N PHE A 40 16.63 -6.57 3.78
CA PHE A 40 15.61 -5.63 3.31
C PHE A 40 15.58 -4.32 4.12
N GLY A 41 16.50 -4.11 5.05
CA GLY A 41 16.57 -2.91 5.89
C GLY A 41 15.56 -2.90 7.04
N ILE A 42 14.99 -4.06 7.35
CA ILE A 42 13.98 -4.23 8.39
C ILE A 42 14.63 -4.71 9.69
N THR A 43 14.26 -4.09 10.80
CA THR A 43 14.56 -4.62 12.14
C THR A 43 13.35 -5.43 12.62
N ARG A 44 13.52 -6.74 12.71
CA ARG A 44 12.49 -7.69 13.11
C ARG A 44 11.69 -7.29 14.36
N ARG A 45 12.34 -6.75 15.39
CA ARG A 45 11.72 -6.38 16.68
C ARG A 45 10.46 -5.50 16.56
N ARG A 46 10.28 -4.83 15.44
CA ARG A 46 9.13 -3.99 15.17
C ARG A 46 7.99 -4.71 14.48
N LEU A 47 8.25 -5.79 13.72
CA LEU A 47 7.28 -6.32 12.76
C LEU A 47 6.90 -7.78 12.99
N ALA A 48 7.72 -8.58 13.70
CA ALA A 48 7.48 -10.00 13.83
C ALA A 48 7.87 -10.56 15.19
N SER A 49 7.07 -11.53 15.69
CA SER A 49 7.36 -12.31 16.89
C SER A 49 7.96 -13.66 16.53
N PHE A 50 8.84 -14.18 17.40
CA PHE A 50 9.29 -15.56 17.37
C PHE A 50 8.48 -16.43 18.31
N GLU A 51 8.30 -17.70 17.92
CA GLU A 51 7.63 -18.71 18.73
C GLU A 51 6.25 -18.26 19.23
N GLU A 52 5.47 -17.62 18.34
CA GLU A 52 4.12 -17.16 18.66
C GLU A 52 3.22 -18.35 19.00
N PRO A 53 2.61 -18.38 20.19
CA PRO A 53 1.74 -19.47 20.59
C PRO A 53 0.41 -19.42 19.83
N VAL A 54 0.03 -20.53 19.22
CA VAL A 54 -1.23 -20.63 18.46
C VAL A 54 -1.96 -21.94 18.78
N LYS A 55 -3.29 -21.92 18.75
CA LYS A 55 -4.12 -23.14 18.88
C LYS A 55 -4.32 -23.75 17.50
N LYS A 56 -3.91 -25.00 17.32
CA LYS A 56 -4.11 -25.79 16.10
C LYS A 56 -5.56 -26.29 15.99
N LEU A 57 -5.95 -26.74 14.80
CA LEU A 57 -7.24 -27.38 14.52
C LEU A 57 -7.60 -28.52 15.49
N ASN A 58 -6.62 -29.26 15.96
CA ASN A 58 -6.78 -30.35 16.92
C ASN A 58 -6.79 -29.91 18.40
N HIS A 59 -6.95 -28.61 18.67
CA HIS A 59 -6.88 -27.96 19.98
C HIS A 59 -5.55 -28.12 20.74
N GLN A 60 -4.48 -28.62 20.09
CA GLN A 60 -3.16 -28.62 20.66
C GLN A 60 -2.50 -27.24 20.49
N GLN A 61 -1.66 -26.89 21.47
CA GLN A 61 -0.86 -25.69 21.39
C GLN A 61 0.31 -25.91 20.40
N GLY A 62 0.47 -25.01 19.45
CA GLY A 62 1.59 -24.94 18.53
C GLY A 62 2.36 -23.64 18.72
N PHE A 63 3.54 -23.55 18.11
CA PHE A 63 4.35 -22.35 18.08
C PHE A 63 4.74 -22.08 16.62
N ILE A 64 4.49 -20.88 16.16
CA ILE A 64 4.92 -20.41 14.83
C ILE A 64 6.37 -19.93 14.99
N ASP A 65 7.27 -20.38 14.13
CA ASP A 65 8.69 -20.04 14.22
C ASP A 65 8.93 -18.53 14.11
N LEU A 66 8.23 -17.85 13.18
CA LEU A 66 8.21 -16.40 13.09
C LEU A 66 6.89 -15.95 12.46
N PHE A 67 6.25 -14.97 13.07
CA PHE A 67 4.97 -14.46 12.63
C PHE A 67 4.98 -12.93 12.53
N TRP A 68 4.75 -12.44 11.31
CA TRP A 68 4.45 -11.05 11.01
C TRP A 68 2.97 -10.97 10.65
N LYS A 69 2.16 -10.57 11.60
CA LYS A 69 0.71 -10.58 11.52
C LYS A 69 0.19 -9.90 10.24
N GLY A 70 -0.74 -10.55 9.56
CA GLY A 70 -1.33 -10.08 8.30
C GLY A 70 -0.38 -10.09 7.09
N THR A 71 0.90 -10.44 7.25
CA THR A 71 1.88 -10.34 6.18
C THR A 71 2.60 -11.66 5.90
N LEU A 72 3.37 -12.19 6.87
CA LEU A 72 4.25 -13.31 6.62
C LEU A 72 4.25 -14.30 7.79
N LEU A 73 4.07 -15.58 7.50
CA LEU A 73 4.33 -16.67 8.41
C LEU A 73 5.56 -17.45 7.92
N VAL A 74 6.50 -17.70 8.81
CA VAL A 74 7.70 -18.48 8.51
C VAL A 74 7.69 -19.78 9.31
N GLU A 75 7.97 -20.88 8.63
CA GLU A 75 8.24 -22.18 9.23
C GLU A 75 9.62 -22.67 8.81
N HIS A 76 10.49 -22.91 9.77
CA HIS A 76 11.87 -23.30 9.54
C HIS A 76 12.10 -24.77 9.90
N LYS A 77 12.88 -25.48 9.11
CA LYS A 77 13.20 -26.89 9.30
C LYS A 77 14.71 -27.14 9.25
N SER A 78 15.12 -28.21 9.87
CA SER A 78 16.50 -28.70 9.73
C SER A 78 16.81 -29.05 8.28
N LYS A 79 18.05 -28.86 7.87
CA LYS A 79 18.53 -29.09 6.50
C LYS A 79 18.09 -30.44 5.94
N GLY A 80 17.55 -30.43 4.72
CA GLY A 80 17.12 -31.60 3.98
C GLY A 80 15.73 -32.15 4.36
N LYS A 81 15.00 -31.49 5.25
CA LYS A 81 13.60 -31.86 5.57
C LYS A 81 12.64 -31.43 4.46
N SER A 82 11.44 -32.03 4.48
CA SER A 82 10.38 -31.72 3.50
C SER A 82 9.85 -30.31 3.69
N LEU A 83 9.93 -29.48 2.66
CA LEU A 83 9.32 -28.16 2.63
C LEU A 83 7.79 -28.24 2.46
N ASP A 84 7.26 -29.33 1.88
CA ASP A 84 5.82 -29.56 1.79
C ASP A 84 5.23 -29.80 3.19
N ALA A 85 5.88 -30.65 4.01
CA ALA A 85 5.45 -30.88 5.39
C ALA A 85 5.58 -29.61 6.25
N ALA A 86 6.55 -28.73 5.96
CA ALA A 86 6.66 -27.42 6.62
C ALA A 86 5.51 -26.51 6.24
N PHE A 87 5.09 -26.48 4.98
CA PHE A 87 3.96 -25.70 4.53
C PHE A 87 2.62 -26.22 5.12
N GLU A 88 2.41 -27.54 5.14
CA GLU A 88 1.25 -28.14 5.80
C GLU A 88 1.18 -27.73 7.28
N GLN A 89 2.31 -27.77 8.00
CA GLN A 89 2.39 -27.33 9.38
C GLN A 89 2.05 -25.84 9.53
N ALA A 90 2.56 -24.99 8.64
CA ALA A 90 2.29 -23.54 8.64
C ALA A 90 0.79 -23.24 8.44
N THR A 91 0.14 -23.96 7.54
CA THR A 91 -1.31 -23.80 7.26
C THR A 91 -2.21 -24.34 8.37
N ASP A 92 -1.76 -25.33 9.14
CA ASP A 92 -2.48 -25.83 10.32
C ASP A 92 -2.67 -24.75 11.40
N TYR A 93 -1.81 -23.74 11.42
CA TYR A 93 -1.90 -22.62 12.38
C TYR A 93 -3.01 -21.62 12.03
N PHE A 94 -3.47 -21.55 10.78
CA PHE A 94 -4.44 -20.53 10.32
C PHE A 94 -5.76 -20.57 11.11
N SER A 95 -6.18 -21.75 11.55
CA SER A 95 -7.41 -21.91 12.34
C SER A 95 -7.35 -21.25 13.73
N GLY A 96 -6.15 -20.97 14.23
CA GLY A 96 -5.92 -20.30 15.52
C GLY A 96 -5.56 -18.83 15.41
N ILE A 97 -5.51 -18.30 14.18
CA ILE A 97 -5.17 -16.90 13.89
C ILE A 97 -6.46 -16.15 13.54
N GLN A 98 -6.60 -14.91 14.00
CA GLN A 98 -7.74 -14.07 13.65
C GLN A 98 -7.73 -13.74 12.14
N GLU A 99 -8.92 -13.58 11.54
CA GLU A 99 -9.05 -13.40 10.08
C GLU A 99 -8.19 -12.23 9.55
N HIS A 100 -8.13 -11.13 10.27
CA HIS A 100 -7.35 -9.95 9.90
C HIS A 100 -5.83 -10.09 10.12
N GLU A 101 -5.39 -11.08 10.89
CA GLU A 101 -3.99 -11.40 11.13
C GLU A 101 -3.47 -12.51 10.21
N LEU A 102 -4.33 -13.14 9.38
CA LEU A 102 -3.91 -14.21 8.47
C LEU A 102 -2.80 -13.72 7.53
N PRO A 103 -1.71 -14.47 7.37
CA PRO A 103 -0.59 -14.06 6.54
C PRO A 103 -0.97 -14.10 5.06
N LYS A 104 -0.45 -13.15 4.27
CA LYS A 104 -0.53 -13.16 2.79
C LYS A 104 0.53 -14.07 2.18
N TYR A 105 1.64 -14.24 2.89
CA TYR A 105 2.78 -15.04 2.45
C TYR A 105 3.12 -16.11 3.47
N VAL A 106 3.51 -17.28 2.99
CA VAL A 106 4.14 -18.33 3.81
C VAL A 106 5.54 -18.59 3.26
N LEU A 107 6.55 -18.50 4.11
CA LEU A 107 7.93 -18.78 3.75
C LEU A 107 8.42 -20.00 4.53
N VAL A 108 8.80 -21.05 3.82
CA VAL A 108 9.41 -22.22 4.41
C VAL A 108 10.88 -22.34 4.01
N SER A 109 11.74 -22.72 4.94
CA SER A 109 13.18 -22.81 4.70
C SER A 109 13.83 -23.95 5.51
N ASP A 110 14.93 -24.46 4.97
CA ASP A 110 15.83 -25.43 5.64
C ASP A 110 17.29 -24.97 5.63
N PHE A 111 17.57 -23.66 5.71
CA PHE A 111 18.86 -22.97 5.50
C PHE A 111 19.39 -23.00 4.06
N GLU A 112 19.22 -24.11 3.35
CA GLU A 112 19.72 -24.26 1.98
C GLU A 112 18.72 -23.83 0.93
N ARG A 113 17.42 -24.05 1.20
CA ARG A 113 16.33 -23.78 0.27
C ARG A 113 15.30 -22.85 0.90
N PHE A 114 14.75 -22.00 0.09
CA PHE A 114 13.58 -21.19 0.40
C PHE A 114 12.45 -21.56 -0.53
N ARG A 115 11.23 -21.63 0.02
CA ARG A 115 10.03 -21.70 -0.78
C ARG A 115 9.04 -20.68 -0.24
N LEU A 116 8.74 -19.67 -1.06
CA LEU A 116 7.77 -18.64 -0.79
C LEU A 116 6.45 -18.98 -1.47
N TYR A 117 5.38 -18.94 -0.71
CA TYR A 117 4.00 -19.07 -1.18
C TYR A 117 3.34 -17.70 -1.10
N ASP A 118 2.80 -17.23 -2.21
CA ASP A 118 1.88 -16.10 -2.29
C ASP A 118 0.46 -16.67 -2.23
N LEU A 119 -0.25 -16.46 -1.12
CA LEU A 119 -1.56 -17.06 -0.89
C LEU A 119 -2.66 -16.33 -1.67
N ASP A 120 -2.48 -15.05 -1.97
CA ASP A 120 -3.42 -14.24 -2.73
C ASP A 120 -3.38 -14.62 -4.21
N GLU A 121 -2.17 -14.70 -4.80
CA GLU A 121 -1.97 -15.03 -6.21
C GLU A 121 -1.93 -16.56 -6.46
N LYS A 122 -1.90 -17.38 -5.40
CA LYS A 122 -1.75 -18.85 -5.45
C LYS A 122 -0.50 -19.30 -6.22
N GLU A 123 0.57 -18.54 -6.10
CA GLU A 123 1.88 -18.82 -6.69
C GLU A 123 2.84 -19.38 -5.64
N GLN A 124 3.81 -20.18 -6.11
CA GLN A 124 4.91 -20.65 -5.27
C GLN A 124 6.24 -20.50 -6.02
N HIS A 125 7.27 -20.11 -5.28
CA HIS A 125 8.62 -19.94 -5.81
C HIS A 125 9.64 -20.63 -4.92
N GLU A 126 10.41 -21.59 -5.47
CA GLU A 126 11.48 -22.28 -4.74
C GLU A 126 12.84 -21.92 -5.35
N PHE A 127 13.83 -21.65 -4.48
CA PHE A 127 15.20 -21.35 -4.87
C PHE A 127 16.18 -21.70 -3.76
N LYS A 128 17.46 -21.85 -4.12
CA LYS A 128 18.54 -22.07 -3.17
C LYS A 128 19.03 -20.75 -2.59
N ILE A 129 19.59 -20.80 -1.36
CA ILE A 129 20.19 -19.64 -0.70
C ILE A 129 21.27 -19.00 -1.58
N SER A 130 22.03 -19.78 -2.36
CA SER A 130 23.05 -19.28 -3.30
C SER A 130 22.47 -18.35 -4.39
N ASP A 131 21.20 -18.54 -4.74
CA ASP A 131 20.49 -17.79 -5.75
C ASP A 131 19.59 -16.68 -5.17
N PHE A 132 19.55 -16.50 -3.86
CA PHE A 132 18.69 -15.55 -3.18
C PHE A 132 18.78 -14.14 -3.77
N HIS A 133 20.00 -13.67 -4.07
CA HIS A 133 20.23 -12.36 -4.70
C HIS A 133 19.53 -12.16 -6.06
N LYS A 134 19.17 -13.26 -6.76
CA LYS A 134 18.41 -13.22 -8.02
C LYS A 134 16.91 -13.14 -7.77
N HIS A 135 16.46 -13.57 -6.59
CA HIS A 135 15.06 -13.71 -6.20
C HIS A 135 14.58 -12.67 -5.18
N VAL A 136 15.39 -11.67 -4.83
CA VAL A 136 15.04 -10.62 -3.86
C VAL A 136 13.74 -9.87 -4.19
N LYS A 137 13.39 -9.78 -5.49
CA LYS A 137 12.16 -9.12 -5.93
C LYS A 137 10.88 -9.86 -5.50
N LEU A 138 10.94 -11.15 -5.21
CA LEU A 138 9.82 -11.92 -4.64
C LEU A 138 9.44 -11.42 -3.24
N PHE A 139 10.39 -10.80 -2.53
CA PHE A 139 10.24 -10.23 -1.20
C PHE A 139 10.02 -8.70 -1.23
N GLY A 140 9.54 -8.18 -2.37
CA GLY A 140 9.26 -6.75 -2.52
C GLY A 140 8.34 -6.20 -1.45
N PHE A 141 7.37 -7.01 -0.99
CA PHE A 141 6.47 -6.67 0.10
C PHE A 141 7.19 -6.32 1.41
N MET A 142 8.38 -6.87 1.66
CA MET A 142 9.19 -6.55 2.84
C MET A 142 9.87 -5.18 2.71
N ALA A 143 10.30 -4.82 1.52
CA ALA A 143 11.01 -3.56 1.25
C ALA A 143 10.05 -2.39 0.88
N GLY A 144 8.73 -2.60 0.97
CA GLY A 144 7.72 -1.64 0.55
C GLY A 144 7.48 -1.61 -0.97
N TYR A 145 8.09 -2.52 -1.72
CA TYR A 145 7.82 -2.70 -3.14
C TYR A 145 6.72 -3.73 -3.32
N GLN A 146 5.58 -3.33 -3.88
CA GLN A 146 4.45 -4.24 -4.09
C GLN A 146 4.25 -4.51 -5.58
N LYS A 147 3.92 -5.76 -5.95
CA LYS A 147 3.37 -6.06 -7.27
C LYS A 147 2.01 -5.36 -7.39
N ARG A 148 1.91 -4.37 -8.27
CA ARG A 148 0.67 -3.63 -8.51
C ARG A 148 0.07 -4.10 -9.81
N SER A 149 -1.09 -4.72 -9.75
CA SER A 149 -1.98 -4.93 -10.89
C SER A 149 -3.25 -4.15 -10.61
N PHE A 150 -3.53 -3.14 -11.43
CA PHE A 150 -4.79 -2.42 -11.36
C PHE A 150 -5.84 -3.25 -12.12
N LYS A 151 -6.60 -4.06 -11.40
CA LYS A 151 -7.75 -4.80 -11.94
C LYS A 151 -9.02 -4.19 -11.39
N ASP A 152 -9.98 -3.88 -12.23
CA ASP A 152 -11.24 -3.19 -11.93
C ASP A 152 -12.10 -3.85 -10.85
N GLU A 153 -11.99 -5.15 -10.69
CA GLU A 153 -12.81 -5.95 -9.78
C GLU A 153 -11.93 -6.73 -8.80
N ASP A 154 -10.88 -6.09 -8.30
CA ASP A 154 -10.06 -6.72 -7.26
C ASP A 154 -10.92 -6.90 -6.00
N PRO A 155 -11.03 -8.10 -5.44
CA PRO A 155 -11.78 -8.35 -4.21
C PRO A 155 -11.39 -7.43 -3.05
N VAL A 156 -10.13 -6.96 -3.01
CA VAL A 156 -9.66 -6.04 -1.98
C VAL A 156 -10.37 -4.68 -2.05
N ASN A 157 -10.70 -4.19 -3.25
CA ASN A 157 -11.44 -2.95 -3.45
C ASN A 157 -12.85 -3.05 -2.85
N ILE A 158 -13.53 -4.17 -3.09
CA ILE A 158 -14.88 -4.43 -2.56
C ILE A 158 -14.83 -4.50 -1.04
N LYS A 159 -13.90 -5.25 -0.48
CA LYS A 159 -13.74 -5.39 0.97
C LYS A 159 -13.43 -4.05 1.65
N ALA A 160 -12.56 -3.23 1.06
CA ALA A 160 -12.24 -1.90 1.56
C ALA A 160 -13.48 -0.99 1.61
N ALA A 161 -14.26 -0.98 0.52
CA ALA A 161 -15.50 -0.22 0.46
C ALA A 161 -16.52 -0.68 1.51
N GLU A 162 -16.69 -1.99 1.70
CA GLU A 162 -17.60 -2.55 2.71
C GLU A 162 -17.17 -2.17 4.14
N LEU A 163 -15.89 -2.28 4.48
CA LEU A 163 -15.37 -1.97 5.81
C LEU A 163 -15.48 -0.47 6.11
N MET A 164 -15.09 0.38 5.16
CA MET A 164 -15.22 1.83 5.33
C MET A 164 -16.68 2.27 5.42
N GLY A 165 -17.58 1.64 4.65
CA GLY A 165 -19.02 1.88 4.74
C GLY A 165 -19.57 1.50 6.12
N LYS A 166 -19.17 0.36 6.67
CA LYS A 166 -19.56 -0.06 8.05
C LYS A 166 -19.05 0.93 9.09
N LEU A 167 -17.80 1.37 8.99
CA LEU A 167 -17.24 2.36 9.91
C LEU A 167 -18.01 3.69 9.86
N HIS A 168 -18.32 4.16 8.63
CA HIS A 168 -19.15 5.34 8.44
C HIS A 168 -20.50 5.20 9.15
N ASP A 169 -21.22 4.10 8.89
CA ASP A 169 -22.57 3.90 9.45
C ASP A 169 -22.55 3.89 10.97
N GLN A 170 -21.58 3.20 11.59
CA GLN A 170 -21.44 3.16 13.03
C GLN A 170 -21.08 4.52 13.65
N LEU A 171 -20.17 5.28 13.02
CA LEU A 171 -19.85 6.65 13.47
C LEU A 171 -21.07 7.55 13.38
N LYS A 172 -21.84 7.45 12.30
CA LYS A 172 -23.07 8.20 12.11
C LYS A 172 -24.15 7.83 13.12
N GLU A 173 -24.35 6.54 13.41
CA GLU A 173 -25.25 6.04 14.44
C GLU A 173 -24.85 6.53 15.83
N SER A 174 -23.56 6.72 16.09
CA SER A 174 -23.06 7.31 17.35
C SER A 174 -23.28 8.83 17.45
N GLY A 175 -23.81 9.48 16.40
CA GLY A 175 -24.05 10.92 16.33
C GLY A 175 -22.87 11.72 15.79
N TYR A 176 -21.85 11.07 15.23
CA TYR A 176 -20.74 11.75 14.54
C TYR A 176 -21.09 11.86 13.06
N GLU A 177 -21.61 13.02 12.63
CA GLU A 177 -22.24 13.18 11.31
C GLU A 177 -21.81 14.46 10.58
N GLY A 178 -22.27 14.61 9.33
CA GLY A 178 -22.07 15.78 8.50
C GLY A 178 -20.62 15.97 8.09
N HIS A 179 -20.22 17.22 7.86
CA HIS A 179 -18.87 17.59 7.38
C HIS A 179 -17.73 16.98 8.23
N ALA A 180 -17.90 16.92 9.55
CA ALA A 180 -16.88 16.34 10.43
C ALA A 180 -16.62 14.86 10.14
N LEU A 181 -17.68 14.06 9.94
CA LEU A 181 -17.58 12.63 9.59
C LEU A 181 -16.89 12.46 8.22
N GLU A 182 -17.29 13.26 7.24
CA GLU A 182 -16.74 13.21 5.88
C GLU A 182 -15.24 13.46 5.86
N VAL A 183 -14.79 14.57 6.44
CA VAL A 183 -13.36 14.91 6.52
C VAL A 183 -12.58 13.87 7.34
N PHE A 184 -13.17 13.37 8.41
CA PHE A 184 -12.55 12.35 9.26
C PHE A 184 -12.28 11.05 8.48
N LEU A 185 -13.24 10.59 7.68
CA LEU A 185 -13.08 9.39 6.86
C LEU A 185 -12.02 9.56 5.75
N VAL A 186 -11.97 10.74 5.13
CA VAL A 186 -10.90 11.04 4.14
C VAL A 186 -9.51 11.01 4.79
N ARG A 187 -9.39 11.52 6.02
CA ARG A 187 -8.14 11.45 6.80
C ARG A 187 -7.74 10.01 7.12
N LEU A 188 -8.70 9.18 7.53
CA LEU A 188 -8.45 7.75 7.77
C LEU A 188 -8.01 7.03 6.49
N LEU A 189 -8.70 7.26 5.37
CA LEU A 189 -8.33 6.69 4.07
C LEU A 189 -6.90 7.08 3.68
N PHE A 190 -6.57 8.35 3.82
CA PHE A 190 -5.19 8.81 3.57
C PHE A 190 -4.19 8.06 4.46
N CYS A 191 -4.47 7.92 5.76
CA CYS A 191 -3.55 7.26 6.70
C CYS A 191 -3.36 5.78 6.39
N LEU A 192 -4.45 5.07 6.08
CA LEU A 192 -4.41 3.66 5.67
C LEU A 192 -3.58 3.47 4.39
N PHE A 193 -3.78 4.35 3.41
CA PHE A 193 -3.00 4.34 2.20
C PHE A 193 -1.53 4.70 2.43
N ALA A 194 -1.26 5.72 3.25
CA ALA A 194 0.09 6.19 3.57
C ALA A 194 0.94 5.10 4.26
N ASP A 195 0.30 4.26 5.07
CA ASP A 195 0.93 3.15 5.80
C ASP A 195 1.46 2.06 4.84
N ASP A 196 0.71 1.78 3.77
CA ASP A 196 1.07 0.73 2.81
C ASP A 196 1.91 1.21 1.61
N THR A 197 1.98 2.53 1.38
CA THR A 197 2.63 3.07 0.18
C THR A 197 3.96 3.79 0.46
N GLY A 198 4.44 3.71 1.69
CA GLY A 198 5.74 4.23 2.07
C GLY A 198 5.77 5.74 2.32
N ILE A 199 4.61 6.42 2.40
CA ILE A 199 4.50 7.78 2.94
C ILE A 199 4.79 7.74 4.44
N PHE A 200 4.21 6.75 5.15
CA PHE A 200 4.64 6.37 6.50
C PHE A 200 5.64 5.22 6.43
N GLU A 201 6.36 4.96 7.50
CA GLU A 201 7.07 3.71 7.66
C GLU A 201 6.02 2.58 7.74
N LYS A 202 6.22 1.50 7.00
CA LYS A 202 5.22 0.45 6.81
C LYS A 202 4.69 -0.09 8.15
N ASP A 203 3.39 -0.32 8.21
CA ASP A 203 2.63 -0.86 9.33
C ASP A 203 2.65 0.04 10.61
N THR A 204 3.23 1.26 10.56
CA THR A 204 3.34 2.12 11.75
C THR A 204 2.01 2.69 12.21
N PHE A 205 1.09 3.00 11.29
CA PHE A 205 -0.25 3.45 11.64
C PHE A 205 -1.10 2.32 12.23
N LYS A 206 -1.01 1.13 11.64
CA LYS A 206 -1.65 -0.08 12.17
C LYS A 206 -1.15 -0.38 13.58
N GLU A 207 0.17 -0.43 13.78
CA GLU A 207 0.78 -0.65 15.10
C GLU A 207 0.39 0.42 16.12
N PHE A 208 0.31 1.68 15.69
CA PHE A 208 -0.15 2.76 16.54
C PHE A 208 -1.56 2.51 17.07
N ILE A 209 -2.50 2.10 16.21
CA ILE A 209 -3.86 1.76 16.63
C ILE A 209 -3.83 0.53 17.54
N GLU A 210 -3.12 -0.53 17.17
CA GLU A 210 -3.12 -1.81 17.87
C GLU A 210 -2.53 -1.69 19.29
N LEU A 211 -1.40 -0.99 19.42
CA LEU A 211 -0.61 -0.94 20.66
C LEU A 211 -0.97 0.23 21.60
N LYS A 212 -1.46 1.35 21.07
CA LYS A 212 -1.72 2.57 21.88
C LYS A 212 -3.19 2.72 22.24
N THR A 213 -4.11 2.00 21.60
CA THR A 213 -5.52 2.13 21.89
C THR A 213 -6.03 1.00 22.79
N HIS A 214 -7.00 1.33 23.62
CA HIS A 214 -7.67 0.34 24.48
C HIS A 214 -8.54 -0.58 23.60
N GLU A 215 -8.68 -1.84 24.01
CA GLU A 215 -9.49 -2.83 23.29
C GLU A 215 -10.97 -2.42 23.17
N ASP A 216 -11.48 -1.67 24.16
CA ASP A 216 -12.83 -1.12 24.15
C ASP A 216 -13.04 0.09 23.23
N GLY A 217 -11.98 0.59 22.58
CA GLY A 217 -12.00 1.73 21.68
C GLY A 217 -12.10 3.11 22.36
N SER A 218 -12.24 3.17 23.69
CA SER A 218 -12.59 4.39 24.45
C SER A 218 -11.62 5.55 24.25
N ASN A 219 -10.34 5.31 23.99
CA ASN A 219 -9.32 6.33 23.78
C ASN A 219 -8.95 6.58 22.31
N LEU A 220 -9.47 5.78 21.37
CA LEU A 220 -9.07 5.80 19.95
C LEU A 220 -9.31 7.16 19.29
N GLY A 221 -10.49 7.75 19.49
CA GLY A 221 -10.81 9.04 18.88
C GLY A 221 -9.90 10.18 19.33
N ALA A 222 -9.55 10.23 20.64
CA ALA A 222 -8.64 11.22 21.18
C ALA A 222 -7.21 11.04 20.62
N LEU A 223 -6.75 9.81 20.51
CA LEU A 223 -5.44 9.49 19.93
C LEU A 223 -5.38 9.81 18.45
N LEU A 224 -6.44 9.54 17.68
CA LEU A 224 -6.52 9.92 16.26
C LEU A 224 -6.52 11.45 16.09
N ALA A 225 -7.21 12.19 16.96
CA ALA A 225 -7.18 13.67 16.92
C ALA A 225 -5.75 14.20 17.18
N GLN A 226 -5.05 13.64 18.17
CA GLN A 226 -3.64 13.97 18.43
C GLN A 226 -2.74 13.60 17.25
N PHE A 227 -2.93 12.42 16.67
CA PHE A 227 -2.21 11.94 15.51
C PHE A 227 -2.38 12.87 14.28
N PHE A 228 -3.62 13.26 13.96
CA PHE A 228 -3.88 14.22 12.88
C PHE A 228 -3.21 15.60 13.13
N GLN A 229 -3.15 16.03 14.37
CA GLN A 229 -2.43 17.24 14.72
C GLN A 229 -0.92 17.10 14.50
N VAL A 230 -0.35 15.94 14.78
CA VAL A 230 1.07 15.65 14.49
C VAL A 230 1.34 15.70 12.99
N LEU A 231 0.47 15.08 12.16
CA LEU A 231 0.58 15.13 10.71
C LEU A 231 0.50 16.57 10.16
N ASN A 232 -0.27 17.45 10.81
CA ASN A 232 -0.40 18.88 10.46
C ASN A 232 0.74 19.76 11.00
N THR A 233 1.67 19.22 11.79
CA THR A 233 2.69 20.02 12.45
C THR A 233 4.09 19.64 11.97
N THR A 234 4.81 20.61 11.40
CA THR A 234 6.21 20.39 10.98
C THR A 234 7.07 19.95 12.15
N ALA A 235 8.07 19.10 11.90
CA ALA A 235 8.92 18.52 12.94
C ALA A 235 9.56 19.60 13.86
N THR A 236 9.92 20.74 13.29
CA THR A 236 10.53 21.87 14.04
C THR A 236 9.57 22.60 14.98
N LYS A 237 8.24 22.42 14.80
CA LYS A 237 7.21 23.06 15.63
C LYS A 237 6.58 22.09 16.63
N ARG A 238 6.96 20.81 16.60
CA ARG A 238 6.45 19.80 17.54
C ARG A 238 7.00 20.02 18.94
N GLN A 239 6.22 19.64 19.95
CA GLN A 239 6.63 19.69 21.35
C GLN A 239 7.73 18.65 21.60
N HIS A 240 8.72 19.00 22.43
CA HIS A 240 9.88 18.12 22.72
C HIS A 240 9.52 16.87 23.53
N ASN A 241 8.41 16.89 24.26
CA ASN A 241 7.92 15.79 25.08
C ASN A 241 6.81 14.97 24.40
N LEU A 242 6.68 15.12 23.07
CA LEU A 242 5.76 14.28 22.28
C LEU A 242 6.21 12.80 22.37
N ASP A 243 5.25 11.90 22.43
CA ASP A 243 5.50 10.46 22.35
C ASP A 243 6.38 10.13 21.13
N ALA A 244 7.38 9.26 21.31
CA ALA A 244 8.38 9.00 20.29
C ALA A 244 7.77 8.34 19.03
N ASP A 245 6.76 7.48 19.21
CA ASP A 245 6.09 6.80 18.11
C ASP A 245 5.26 7.81 17.29
N LEU A 246 4.58 8.75 17.95
CA LEU A 246 3.90 9.85 17.28
C LEU A 246 4.88 10.82 16.59
N ALA A 247 6.01 11.11 17.21
CA ALA A 247 7.02 12.00 16.66
C ALA A 247 7.68 11.45 15.39
N ALA A 248 7.67 10.13 15.20
CA ALA A 248 8.24 9.44 14.03
C ALA A 248 7.44 9.67 12.74
N PHE A 249 6.14 9.97 12.85
CA PHE A 249 5.31 10.22 11.65
C PHE A 249 5.74 11.49 10.91
N PRO A 250 5.70 11.50 9.56
CA PRO A 250 6.07 12.66 8.78
C PRO A 250 5.08 13.83 8.94
N TYR A 251 5.50 15.03 8.57
CA TYR A 251 4.58 16.13 8.33
C TYR A 251 3.92 15.95 6.97
N VAL A 252 2.60 16.02 6.92
CA VAL A 252 1.82 15.96 5.69
C VAL A 252 1.47 17.39 5.28
N ASN A 253 2.11 17.86 4.21
CA ASN A 253 1.84 19.20 3.68
C ASN A 253 0.47 19.23 2.99
N GLY A 254 -0.32 20.27 3.24
CA GLY A 254 -1.64 20.47 2.60
C GLY A 254 -2.75 20.72 3.61
N LYS A 255 -3.96 20.94 3.08
CA LYS A 255 -5.12 21.34 3.89
C LYS A 255 -5.86 20.18 4.57
N LEU A 256 -5.52 18.94 4.25
CA LEU A 256 -6.27 17.77 4.71
C LEU A 256 -6.39 17.70 6.24
N PHE A 257 -5.32 18.03 6.97
CA PHE A 257 -5.26 17.94 8.42
C PHE A 257 -5.38 19.31 9.12
N GLU A 258 -5.59 20.42 8.40
CA GLU A 258 -5.59 21.79 8.95
C GLU A 258 -6.77 22.06 9.89
N GLU A 259 -7.96 21.57 9.51
CA GLU A 259 -9.19 21.80 10.23
C GLU A 259 -9.25 21.01 11.54
N ALA A 260 -9.61 21.67 12.64
CA ALA A 260 -9.89 20.98 13.90
C ALA A 260 -11.27 20.33 13.86
N LEU A 261 -11.33 19.00 13.95
CA LEU A 261 -12.59 18.26 13.99
C LEU A 261 -13.00 17.96 15.42
N PRO A 262 -14.30 17.80 15.70
CA PRO A 262 -14.77 17.19 16.95
C PRO A 262 -14.11 15.81 17.15
N ILE A 263 -13.89 15.44 18.40
CA ILE A 263 -13.33 14.12 18.72
C ILE A 263 -14.42 13.07 18.51
N ALA A 264 -14.17 12.11 17.63
CA ALA A 264 -15.06 10.98 17.41
C ALA A 264 -15.03 10.01 18.61
N ALA A 265 -16.19 9.49 19.01
CA ALA A 265 -16.26 8.44 20.02
C ALA A 265 -16.26 7.07 19.33
N PHE A 266 -15.42 6.18 19.82
CA PHE A 266 -15.27 4.81 19.30
C PHE A 266 -15.68 3.81 20.37
N ASP A 267 -16.20 2.67 19.91
CA ASP A 267 -16.36 1.45 20.70
C ASP A 267 -15.41 0.34 20.18
N SER A 268 -15.49 -0.83 20.79
CA SER A 268 -14.67 -1.99 20.39
C SER A 268 -14.96 -2.42 18.96
N GLY A 269 -16.23 -2.41 18.51
CA GLY A 269 -16.62 -2.81 17.16
C GLY A 269 -16.06 -1.88 16.10
N MET A 270 -16.10 -0.58 16.31
CA MET A 270 -15.51 0.42 15.40
C MET A 270 -13.97 0.30 15.35
N ARG A 271 -13.34 0.03 16.51
CA ARG A 271 -11.89 -0.23 16.57
C ARG A 271 -11.52 -1.46 15.76
N ASP A 272 -12.25 -2.55 15.90
CA ASP A 272 -12.01 -3.79 15.15
C ASP A 272 -12.18 -3.60 13.64
N ILE A 273 -13.18 -2.81 13.22
CA ILE A 273 -13.35 -2.45 11.81
C ILE A 273 -12.14 -1.65 11.30
N LEU A 274 -11.64 -0.68 12.06
CA LEU A 274 -10.48 0.10 11.65
C LEU A 274 -9.21 -0.75 11.56
N LEU A 275 -9.01 -1.70 12.49
CA LEU A 275 -7.93 -2.69 12.41
C LEU A 275 -8.09 -3.62 11.20
N ALA A 276 -9.32 -4.05 10.89
CA ALA A 276 -9.59 -4.83 9.67
C ALA A 276 -9.30 -4.02 8.39
N CYS A 277 -9.58 -2.71 8.38
CA CYS A 277 -9.16 -1.81 7.30
C CYS A 277 -7.64 -1.75 7.18
N SER A 278 -6.93 -1.61 8.31
CA SER A 278 -5.46 -1.53 8.33
C SER A 278 -4.77 -2.85 7.91
N ALA A 279 -5.50 -3.97 7.91
CA ALA A 279 -4.99 -5.26 7.46
C ALA A 279 -5.09 -5.45 5.93
N LEU A 280 -5.82 -4.58 5.22
CA LEU A 280 -5.91 -4.62 3.77
C LEU A 280 -4.62 -4.05 3.14
N ASP A 281 -4.38 -4.43 1.89
CA ASP A 281 -3.27 -3.89 1.10
C ASP A 281 -3.71 -2.65 0.31
N TRP A 282 -3.61 -1.48 0.94
CA TRP A 282 -4.01 -0.19 0.32
C TRP A 282 -3.12 0.21 -0.86
N GLY A 283 -1.93 -0.35 -0.97
CA GLY A 283 -1.08 -0.16 -2.13
C GLY A 283 -1.66 -0.76 -3.42
N LYS A 284 -2.53 -1.77 -3.31
CA LYS A 284 -3.27 -2.38 -4.44
C LYS A 284 -4.63 -1.74 -4.70
N ILE A 285 -5.15 -0.97 -3.75
CA ILE A 285 -6.45 -0.32 -3.88
C ILE A 285 -6.33 0.89 -4.81
N SER A 286 -7.19 0.95 -5.82
CA SER A 286 -7.25 2.11 -6.72
C SER A 286 -7.87 3.32 -6.01
N PRO A 287 -7.22 4.48 -5.96
CA PRO A 287 -7.83 5.69 -5.40
C PRO A 287 -9.15 6.11 -6.07
N ALA A 288 -9.42 5.67 -7.29
CA ALA A 288 -10.69 5.89 -7.97
C ALA A 288 -11.89 5.27 -7.22
N ILE A 289 -11.66 4.25 -6.38
CA ILE A 289 -12.73 3.63 -5.60
C ILE A 289 -13.25 4.55 -4.48
N PHE A 290 -12.47 5.55 -4.07
CA PHE A 290 -12.89 6.47 -3.01
C PHE A 290 -14.22 7.15 -3.34
N GLY A 291 -14.44 7.50 -4.62
CA GLY A 291 -15.72 8.01 -5.08
C GLY A 291 -16.88 7.03 -4.85
N SER A 292 -16.69 5.74 -5.10
CA SER A 292 -17.73 4.73 -4.88
C SER A 292 -18.00 4.48 -3.40
N MET A 293 -16.95 4.50 -2.57
CA MET A 293 -17.07 4.35 -1.12
C MET A 293 -17.93 5.48 -0.54
N PHE A 294 -17.66 6.72 -0.92
CA PHE A 294 -18.42 7.87 -0.44
C PHE A 294 -19.83 7.97 -1.02
N GLN A 295 -20.02 7.51 -2.25
CA GLN A 295 -21.37 7.47 -2.82
C GLN A 295 -22.28 6.45 -2.13
N SER A 296 -21.73 5.32 -1.64
CA SER A 296 -22.51 4.34 -0.89
C SER A 296 -23.05 4.88 0.43
N VAL A 297 -22.39 5.92 0.95
CA VAL A 297 -22.67 6.61 2.21
C VAL A 297 -23.73 7.71 2.07
N MET A 298 -23.89 8.31 0.87
CA MET A 298 -24.89 9.34 0.62
C MET A 298 -26.31 8.76 0.63
N LYS A 299 -27.26 9.49 1.19
CA LYS A 299 -28.68 9.11 1.11
C LYS A 299 -29.15 8.98 -0.35
N PRO A 300 -30.01 8.00 -0.68
CA PRO A 300 -30.49 7.81 -2.06
C PRO A 300 -31.16 9.05 -2.67
N GLU A 301 -31.80 9.89 -1.85
CA GLU A 301 -32.44 11.13 -2.28
C GLU A 301 -31.38 12.21 -2.63
N GLU A 302 -30.35 12.35 -1.81
CA GLU A 302 -29.23 13.27 -2.06
C GLU A 302 -28.45 12.87 -3.30
N ARG A 303 -28.16 11.57 -3.46
CA ARG A 303 -27.53 11.02 -4.69
C ARG A 303 -28.30 11.38 -5.95
N ARG A 304 -29.62 11.23 -5.90
CA ARG A 304 -30.49 11.50 -7.05
C ARG A 304 -30.56 13.00 -7.38
N ASN A 305 -30.61 13.85 -6.35
CA ASN A 305 -30.67 15.29 -6.50
C ASN A 305 -29.38 15.91 -7.02
N LEU A 306 -28.24 15.36 -6.61
CA LEU A 306 -26.91 15.82 -7.00
C LEU A 306 -26.40 15.14 -8.29
N GLY A 307 -27.14 14.15 -8.84
CA GLY A 307 -26.67 13.38 -10.01
C GLY A 307 -25.40 12.56 -9.72
N ALA A 308 -25.10 12.35 -8.43
CA ALA A 308 -23.90 11.67 -7.99
C ALA A 308 -23.99 10.17 -8.27
N HIS A 309 -23.49 9.75 -9.42
CA HIS A 309 -23.40 8.34 -9.81
C HIS A 309 -21.95 7.95 -10.01
N TYR A 310 -21.50 6.93 -9.27
CA TYR A 310 -20.20 6.34 -9.51
C TYR A 310 -20.12 5.76 -10.92
N THR A 311 -19.12 6.19 -11.66
CA THR A 311 -18.84 5.63 -12.97
C THR A 311 -17.73 4.60 -12.83
N SER A 312 -18.05 3.33 -13.09
CA SER A 312 -17.06 2.25 -13.00
C SER A 312 -15.89 2.48 -13.95
N GLU A 313 -14.70 2.03 -13.59
CA GLU A 313 -13.49 2.14 -14.41
C GLU A 313 -13.72 1.59 -15.82
N LYS A 314 -14.43 0.46 -15.96
CA LYS A 314 -14.82 -0.12 -17.25
C LYS A 314 -15.57 0.86 -18.14
N ASN A 315 -16.48 1.67 -17.57
CA ASN A 315 -17.24 2.66 -18.33
C ASN A 315 -16.38 3.91 -18.62
N ILE A 316 -15.51 4.31 -17.70
CA ILE A 316 -14.55 5.38 -17.92
C ILE A 316 -13.64 5.02 -19.10
N MET A 317 -13.08 3.81 -19.11
CA MET A 317 -12.22 3.32 -20.18
C MET A 317 -12.92 3.30 -21.55
N LYS A 318 -14.22 3.01 -21.61
CA LYS A 318 -15.00 3.11 -22.86
C LYS A 318 -15.05 4.52 -23.44
N LEU A 319 -14.94 5.53 -22.57
CA LEU A 319 -14.93 6.93 -22.98
C LEU A 319 -13.54 7.42 -23.32
N ILE A 320 -12.57 7.23 -22.42
CA ILE A 320 -11.23 7.81 -22.56
C ILE A 320 -10.39 7.13 -23.66
N LYS A 321 -10.60 5.82 -23.90
CA LYS A 321 -9.91 5.11 -24.99
C LYS A 321 -10.13 5.77 -26.34
N PRO A 322 -11.36 5.86 -26.88
CA PRO A 322 -11.59 6.48 -28.19
C PRO A 322 -11.40 8.00 -28.18
N LEU A 323 -11.46 8.66 -27.01
CA LEU A 323 -11.32 10.10 -26.91
C LEU A 323 -9.89 10.58 -27.15
N PHE A 324 -8.89 9.92 -26.56
CA PHE A 324 -7.49 10.32 -26.70
C PHE A 324 -6.48 9.16 -26.52
N LEU A 325 -6.81 8.13 -25.75
CA LEU A 325 -5.82 7.13 -25.32
C LEU A 325 -5.39 6.22 -26.49
N ASP A 326 -6.34 5.78 -27.31
CA ASP A 326 -6.04 4.92 -28.48
C ASP A 326 -5.13 5.67 -29.49
N GLU A 327 -5.40 6.96 -29.74
CA GLU A 327 -4.59 7.79 -30.63
C GLU A 327 -3.15 7.93 -30.10
N LEU A 328 -2.99 8.16 -28.78
CA LEU A 328 -1.69 8.27 -28.15
C LEU A 328 -0.90 6.94 -28.21
N HIS A 329 -1.58 5.81 -27.98
CA HIS A 329 -0.95 4.50 -28.14
C HIS A 329 -0.53 4.20 -29.58
N GLU A 330 -1.35 4.56 -30.57
CA GLU A 330 -0.99 4.42 -31.99
C GLU A 330 0.22 5.30 -32.35
N GLU A 331 0.25 6.55 -31.88
CA GLU A 331 1.37 7.45 -32.09
C GLU A 331 2.64 6.89 -31.46
N PHE A 332 2.57 6.41 -30.22
CA PHE A 332 3.69 5.74 -29.56
C PHE A 332 4.25 4.58 -30.41
N GLN A 333 3.40 3.70 -30.94
CA GLN A 333 3.86 2.58 -31.77
C GLN A 333 4.55 3.08 -33.06
N LYS A 334 4.09 4.18 -33.66
CA LYS A 334 4.69 4.78 -34.87
C LYS A 334 6.08 5.38 -34.59
N VAL A 335 6.29 5.94 -33.38
CA VAL A 335 7.55 6.64 -33.04
C VAL A 335 8.55 5.78 -32.26
N LYS A 336 8.14 4.63 -31.75
CA LYS A 336 8.90 3.74 -30.86
C LYS A 336 10.31 3.37 -31.37
N GLY A 337 10.51 3.30 -32.70
CA GLY A 337 11.78 2.99 -33.32
C GLY A 337 12.75 4.18 -33.50
N ASN A 338 12.35 5.41 -33.16
CA ASN A 338 13.15 6.61 -33.35
C ASN A 338 13.24 7.43 -32.06
N MET A 339 14.42 7.44 -31.44
CA MET A 339 14.65 8.06 -30.12
C MET A 339 14.31 9.58 -30.09
N ASN A 340 14.60 10.31 -31.19
CA ASN A 340 14.29 11.74 -31.23
C ASN A 340 12.78 11.98 -31.23
N ARG A 341 12.05 11.27 -32.11
CA ARG A 341 10.58 11.37 -32.15
C ARG A 341 9.92 10.87 -30.85
N LEU A 342 10.52 9.87 -30.22
CA LEU A 342 10.02 9.35 -28.93
C LEU A 342 10.19 10.38 -27.81
N ASN A 343 11.30 11.13 -27.80
CA ASN A 343 11.49 12.25 -26.88
C ASN A 343 10.51 13.42 -27.15
N GLU A 344 10.21 13.70 -28.42
CA GLU A 344 9.19 14.69 -28.81
C GLU A 344 7.80 14.24 -28.34
N PHE A 345 7.47 12.96 -28.50
CA PHE A 345 6.23 12.39 -28.02
C PHE A 345 6.12 12.47 -26.49
N LEU A 346 7.18 12.18 -25.75
CA LEU A 346 7.22 12.31 -24.29
C LEU A 346 6.96 13.76 -23.85
N LYS A 347 7.56 14.75 -24.54
CA LYS A 347 7.30 16.16 -24.30
C LYS A 347 5.85 16.54 -24.61
N LYS A 348 5.28 15.99 -25.69
CA LYS A 348 3.87 16.17 -26.05
C LYS A 348 2.95 15.69 -24.91
N LEU A 349 3.21 14.52 -24.32
CA LEU A 349 2.42 14.02 -23.20
C LEU A 349 2.40 15.02 -22.03
N GLY A 350 3.53 15.65 -21.71
CA GLY A 350 3.63 16.66 -20.66
C GLY A 350 2.92 18.00 -20.97
N GLN A 351 2.49 18.22 -22.22
CA GLN A 351 1.78 19.45 -22.64
C GLN A 351 0.25 19.28 -22.70
N LEU A 352 -0.24 18.05 -22.64
CA LEU A 352 -1.66 17.77 -22.66
C LEU A 352 -2.34 18.35 -21.39
N LYS A 353 -3.57 18.84 -21.57
CA LYS A 353 -4.38 19.36 -20.48
C LYS A 353 -5.76 18.75 -20.51
N PHE A 354 -6.24 18.36 -19.34
CA PHE A 354 -7.52 17.66 -19.17
C PHE A 354 -8.42 18.46 -18.24
N LEU A 355 -9.67 18.63 -18.62
CA LEU A 355 -10.69 19.30 -17.83
C LEU A 355 -11.93 18.43 -17.74
N ASP A 356 -12.35 18.13 -16.52
CA ASP A 356 -13.67 17.56 -16.23
C ASP A 356 -14.55 18.66 -15.59
N PRO A 357 -15.57 19.18 -16.29
CA PRO A 357 -16.39 20.30 -15.79
C PRO A 357 -17.41 19.90 -14.73
N ALA A 358 -17.54 18.61 -14.40
CA ALA A 358 -18.42 18.06 -13.37
C ALA A 358 -17.76 16.83 -12.75
N CYS A 359 -16.58 17.03 -12.15
CA CYS A 359 -15.66 15.93 -11.87
C CYS A 359 -16.10 15.01 -10.73
N GLY A 360 -17.04 15.43 -9.87
CA GLY A 360 -17.39 14.66 -8.68
C GLY A 360 -16.14 14.34 -7.84
N CYS A 361 -15.98 13.08 -7.50
CA CYS A 361 -14.78 12.58 -6.81
C CYS A 361 -13.57 12.38 -7.74
N GLY A 362 -13.58 12.90 -8.96
CA GLY A 362 -12.44 12.92 -9.86
C GLY A 362 -12.15 11.63 -10.62
N ASN A 363 -13.06 10.68 -10.67
CA ASN A 363 -12.79 9.34 -11.22
C ASN A 363 -12.26 9.36 -12.66
N PHE A 364 -12.83 10.20 -13.55
CA PHE A 364 -12.33 10.36 -14.93
C PHE A 364 -10.91 10.91 -14.97
N LEU A 365 -10.61 11.89 -14.13
CA LEU A 365 -9.27 12.50 -14.03
C LEU A 365 -8.25 11.50 -13.50
N ILE A 366 -8.59 10.78 -12.42
CA ILE A 366 -7.72 9.78 -11.77
C ILE A 366 -7.36 8.65 -12.74
N ILE A 367 -8.34 8.08 -13.44
CA ILE A 367 -8.12 7.01 -14.39
C ILE A 367 -7.36 7.51 -15.62
N SER A 368 -7.71 8.69 -16.14
CA SER A 368 -6.96 9.30 -17.26
C SER A 368 -5.50 9.56 -16.89
N TYR A 369 -5.25 10.08 -15.70
CA TYR A 369 -3.91 10.29 -15.18
C TYR A 369 -3.14 8.98 -15.11
N ARG A 370 -3.71 7.95 -14.50
CA ARG A 370 -3.09 6.62 -14.39
C ARG A 370 -2.70 6.06 -15.77
N GLU A 371 -3.61 6.06 -16.72
CA GLU A 371 -3.36 5.50 -18.06
C GLU A 371 -2.26 6.26 -18.80
N LEU A 372 -2.23 7.60 -18.67
CA LEU A 372 -1.16 8.40 -19.26
C LEU A 372 0.20 8.14 -18.60
N ARG A 373 0.24 7.98 -17.27
CA ARG A 373 1.46 7.62 -16.53
C ARG A 373 1.95 6.21 -16.88
N LEU A 374 1.05 5.27 -17.15
CA LEU A 374 1.42 3.94 -17.65
C LEU A 374 2.00 4.02 -19.07
N LEU A 375 1.43 4.83 -19.95
CA LEU A 375 1.99 5.08 -21.29
C LEU A 375 3.35 5.77 -21.19
N GLU A 376 3.51 6.78 -20.33
CA GLU A 376 4.80 7.42 -20.07
C GLU A 376 5.84 6.39 -19.60
N LEU A 377 5.48 5.49 -18.69
CA LEU A 377 6.38 4.41 -18.23
C LEU A 377 6.83 3.52 -19.39
N GLU A 378 5.93 3.17 -20.31
CA GLU A 378 6.29 2.40 -21.51
C GLU A 378 7.29 3.16 -22.39
N VAL A 379 7.07 4.46 -22.59
CA VAL A 379 7.99 5.34 -23.35
C VAL A 379 9.36 5.39 -22.67
N LEU A 380 9.38 5.62 -21.35
CA LEU A 380 10.62 5.69 -20.56
C LEU A 380 11.40 4.37 -20.59
N LYS A 381 10.72 3.22 -20.56
CA LYS A 381 11.36 1.90 -20.71
C LYS A 381 12.04 1.73 -22.05
N VAL A 382 11.49 2.30 -23.12
CA VAL A 382 12.12 2.27 -24.45
C VAL A 382 13.29 3.24 -24.52
N LEU A 383 13.16 4.45 -23.99
CA LEU A 383 14.19 5.50 -24.03
C LEU A 383 15.43 5.12 -23.21
N TYR A 384 15.22 4.65 -21.99
CA TYR A 384 16.31 4.45 -21.03
C TYR A 384 16.68 2.97 -20.83
N GLY A 385 15.81 2.04 -21.20
CA GLY A 385 16.07 0.61 -21.15
C GLY A 385 16.55 0.15 -19.77
N LYS A 386 17.76 -0.46 -19.76
CA LYS A 386 18.43 -0.91 -18.52
C LYS A 386 19.47 0.10 -18.00
N GLN A 387 19.52 1.32 -18.56
CA GLN A 387 20.47 2.33 -18.11
C GLN A 387 20.09 2.83 -16.71
N GLN A 388 21.08 3.08 -15.89
CA GLN A 388 20.85 3.73 -14.59
C GLN A 388 20.47 5.18 -14.83
N VAL A 389 19.26 5.54 -14.45
CA VAL A 389 18.76 6.91 -14.44
C VAL A 389 19.13 7.53 -13.09
N ILE A 390 19.72 8.72 -13.07
CA ILE A 390 20.23 9.36 -11.84
C ILE A 390 19.09 9.99 -11.01
N GLY A 391 17.96 10.33 -11.63
CA GLY A 391 16.80 10.90 -10.96
C GLY A 391 15.55 10.78 -11.81
N ILE A 392 14.48 10.30 -11.22
CA ILE A 392 13.18 10.14 -11.89
C ILE A 392 12.57 11.49 -12.21
N ASP A 393 12.67 12.46 -11.32
CA ASP A 393 12.08 13.78 -11.44
C ASP A 393 12.49 14.52 -12.72
N HIS A 394 13.64 14.16 -13.30
CA HIS A 394 14.15 14.78 -14.53
C HIS A 394 13.65 14.13 -15.81
N ILE A 395 13.04 12.96 -15.74
CA ILE A 395 12.59 12.22 -16.93
C ILE A 395 11.07 12.13 -17.06
N MET A 396 10.35 12.38 -15.96
CA MET A 396 8.87 12.44 -15.97
C MET A 396 8.42 13.76 -16.57
N ASN A 397 7.37 13.70 -17.39
CA ASN A 397 6.78 14.87 -18.05
C ASN A 397 5.31 15.04 -17.71
N ILE A 398 4.64 14.01 -17.23
CA ILE A 398 3.24 14.06 -16.83
C ILE A 398 3.15 14.36 -15.33
N ASP A 399 2.38 15.40 -14.99
CA ASP A 399 2.15 15.85 -13.62
C ASP A 399 0.66 16.08 -13.37
N VAL A 400 0.24 16.10 -12.10
CA VAL A 400 -1.15 16.34 -11.69
C VAL A 400 -1.64 17.74 -12.07
N ASP A 401 -0.75 18.71 -12.29
CA ASP A 401 -1.06 20.08 -12.70
C ASP A 401 -1.62 20.18 -14.13
N GLN A 402 -1.65 19.10 -14.88
CA GLN A 402 -2.28 18.98 -16.20
C GLN A 402 -3.79 18.66 -16.12
N PHE A 403 -4.29 18.32 -14.92
CA PHE A 403 -5.64 17.82 -14.69
C PHE A 403 -6.46 18.83 -13.87
N TYR A 404 -7.57 19.25 -14.43
CA TYR A 404 -8.45 20.27 -13.87
C TYR A 404 -9.85 19.69 -13.67
N GLY A 405 -10.43 19.91 -12.49
CA GLY A 405 -11.80 19.52 -12.18
C GLY A 405 -12.62 20.73 -11.73
N ILE A 406 -13.88 20.75 -12.08
CA ILE A 406 -14.89 21.66 -11.53
C ILE A 406 -15.91 20.82 -10.79
N GLU A 407 -16.12 21.11 -9.52
CA GLU A 407 -17.14 20.49 -8.68
C GLU A 407 -17.80 21.55 -7.81
N ILE A 408 -19.13 21.49 -7.70
CA ILE A 408 -19.91 22.44 -6.92
C ILE A 408 -19.90 22.10 -5.42
N ASP A 409 -19.81 20.80 -5.13
CA ASP A 409 -19.78 20.29 -3.76
C ASP A 409 -18.34 20.16 -3.28
N GLU A 410 -18.04 20.78 -2.14
CA GLU A 410 -16.70 20.84 -1.59
C GLU A 410 -16.17 19.43 -1.21
N PHE A 411 -17.04 18.54 -0.74
CA PHE A 411 -16.62 17.25 -0.26
C PHE A 411 -16.12 16.31 -1.38
N PRO A 412 -16.87 16.07 -2.48
CA PRO A 412 -16.34 15.32 -3.61
C PRO A 412 -15.08 15.95 -4.21
N ALA A 413 -15.00 17.30 -4.26
CA ALA A 413 -13.81 17.99 -4.74
C ALA A 413 -12.57 17.68 -3.89
N ARG A 414 -12.69 17.65 -2.56
CA ARG A 414 -11.60 17.27 -1.64
C ARG A 414 -11.19 15.81 -1.81
N ILE A 415 -12.15 14.90 -2.03
CA ILE A 415 -11.85 13.50 -2.35
C ILE A 415 -11.04 13.42 -3.64
N ALA A 416 -11.48 14.13 -4.69
CA ALA A 416 -10.78 14.14 -5.97
C ALA A 416 -9.34 14.62 -5.83
N GLU A 417 -9.09 15.68 -5.07
CA GLU A 417 -7.74 16.20 -4.79
C GLU A 417 -6.87 15.14 -4.10
N VAL A 418 -7.35 14.56 -3.02
CA VAL A 418 -6.60 13.52 -2.28
C VAL A 418 -6.36 12.29 -3.15
N ALA A 419 -7.38 11.82 -3.87
CA ALA A 419 -7.27 10.64 -4.73
C ALA A 419 -6.30 10.85 -5.91
N MET A 420 -6.26 12.06 -6.49
CA MET A 420 -5.27 12.41 -7.51
C MET A 420 -3.84 12.36 -6.96
N TRP A 421 -3.64 12.91 -5.77
CA TRP A 421 -2.35 12.86 -5.08
C TRP A 421 -1.89 11.43 -4.77
N LEU A 422 -2.81 10.60 -4.30
CA LEU A 422 -2.52 9.20 -3.99
C LEU A 422 -2.22 8.40 -5.27
N MET A 423 -2.92 8.70 -6.37
CA MET A 423 -2.63 8.10 -7.68
C MET A 423 -1.27 8.54 -8.20
N ASP A 424 -0.90 9.82 -8.09
CA ASP A 424 0.44 10.30 -8.44
C ASP A 424 1.52 9.56 -7.65
N HIS A 425 1.34 9.45 -6.34
CA HIS A 425 2.26 8.71 -5.50
C HIS A 425 2.40 7.23 -5.93
N GLN A 426 1.29 6.55 -6.22
CA GLN A 426 1.31 5.17 -6.73
C GLN A 426 2.08 5.06 -8.06
N MET A 427 1.86 5.99 -8.99
CA MET A 427 2.55 5.97 -10.28
C MET A 427 4.05 6.27 -10.14
N ASN A 428 4.41 7.17 -9.24
CA ASN A 428 5.81 7.49 -8.93
C ASN A 428 6.54 6.28 -8.33
N LEU A 429 5.89 5.54 -7.43
CA LEU A 429 6.43 4.29 -6.90
C LEU A 429 6.60 3.23 -7.99
N LEU A 430 5.62 3.09 -8.89
CA LEU A 430 5.68 2.12 -10.00
C LEU A 430 6.85 2.44 -10.96
N ILE A 431 7.06 3.70 -11.28
CA ILE A 431 8.18 4.15 -12.12
C ILE A 431 9.51 3.92 -11.39
N SER A 432 9.58 4.27 -10.11
CA SER A 432 10.76 4.04 -9.26
C SER A 432 11.16 2.57 -9.24
N GLU A 433 10.19 1.69 -9.08
CA GLU A 433 10.40 0.24 -9.07
C GLU A 433 10.91 -0.24 -10.43
N ALA A 434 10.33 0.25 -11.53
CA ALA A 434 10.73 -0.15 -12.89
C ALA A 434 12.20 0.19 -13.19
N PHE A 435 12.71 1.31 -12.67
CA PHE A 435 14.09 1.77 -12.88
C PHE A 435 15.02 1.46 -11.71
N GLY A 436 14.53 0.83 -10.65
CA GLY A 436 15.33 0.47 -9.47
C GLY A 436 15.80 1.66 -8.65
N LEU A 437 15.07 2.77 -8.72
CA LEU A 437 15.37 4.01 -8.00
C LEU A 437 14.47 4.13 -6.77
N TYR A 438 14.91 4.89 -5.78
CA TYR A 438 14.07 5.29 -4.66
C TYR A 438 13.45 6.66 -4.95
N TYR A 439 12.15 6.76 -4.75
CA TYR A 439 11.41 8.00 -4.85
C TYR A 439 10.85 8.35 -3.46
N ALA A 440 11.36 9.43 -2.90
CA ALA A 440 10.80 10.06 -1.71
C ALA A 440 10.37 11.46 -2.09
N ARG A 441 9.09 11.73 -2.04
CA ARG A 441 8.56 13.09 -2.04
C ARG A 441 8.09 13.46 -0.66
#